data_a2d7a29dfe6089700a115c15760e46cf
#
_entry.id   a2d7a29dfe6089700a115c15760e46cf
#
_cell.length_a   1.000
_cell.length_b   1.000
_cell.length_c   1.000
_cell.angle_alpha   90.00
_cell.angle_beta   90.00
_cell.angle_gamma   90.00
#
_symmetry.space_group_name_H-M   'P 1'
#
loop_
_entity.id
_entity.type
_entity.pdbx_description
1 polymer ?
#
loop_
_entity_poly.entity_id
_entity_poly.type
_entity_poly.pdbx_seq_one_letter_code
_entity_poly.pdbx_strand_id
1 'polypeptide(L)'
;MKKFLISLAFASFAMFSTAQEAVSEVVVPTKAKSVVTNSFGSNWFVGINAGANFYNGVFMNASNGETIFDHAAPALDIYVGKWHTPGFGWRLAYRGLNMKPYDHGWGNKVNQKYEKTAFMSYRFDALFNVRNLILGYKEGRVWDFTTYVGFGWAGRKAIKGLDGANSMTSGAWTGSISVNYGFINSWNITKRLAFNVELSGSFFRNGFSSRPGQSGHDMMWTATAGLAFKLGKTGWDNAPDVEALQAIYGGMIDGLQDQLDDALAANKEKQNQIKALEAANETLENKVTELSQVKPVNVTESIFFAFDSYKIASKKEELNIKAYAEAAKAAGAKVRVIGYADKIGTNDYNNKLSTKRAEAVAKIIKSCGVEVEVLVGGRSQEYSDRMLNRRVVLSIAD
;
A
#
# COMPACT_ATOMS: atom_id res chain seq x y z
N MET A 1 -14.69 -32.92 -21.15
CA MET A 1 -14.93 -32.64 -19.72
C MET A 1 -13.72 -32.04 -18.98
N LYS A 2 -12.46 -32.51 -19.12
CA LYS A 2 -11.29 -31.95 -18.36
C LYS A 2 -10.92 -30.49 -18.73
N LYS A 3 -11.25 -29.98 -19.89
CA LYS A 3 -10.92 -28.59 -20.30
C LYS A 3 -11.89 -27.53 -19.77
N PHE A 4 -13.11 -27.90 -19.36
CA PHE A 4 -14.11 -26.98 -18.82
C PHE A 4 -13.91 -26.69 -17.33
N LEU A 5 -13.32 -27.63 -16.57
CA LEU A 5 -13.01 -27.45 -15.15
C LEU A 5 -11.84 -26.49 -14.90
N ILE A 6 -10.93 -26.37 -15.87
CA ILE A 6 -9.75 -25.47 -15.76
C ILE A 6 -10.14 -24.00 -15.97
N SER A 7 -11.13 -23.74 -16.85
CA SER A 7 -11.59 -22.35 -17.07
C SER A 7 -12.43 -21.81 -15.89
N LEU A 8 -13.12 -22.67 -15.14
CA LEU A 8 -13.87 -22.25 -13.95
C LEU A 8 -12.94 -21.92 -12.78
N ALA A 9 -11.81 -22.63 -12.66
CA ALA A 9 -10.79 -22.36 -11.64
C ALA A 9 -10.02 -21.04 -11.89
N PHE A 10 -9.80 -20.66 -13.16
CA PHE A 10 -9.16 -19.40 -13.50
C PHE A 10 -10.06 -18.18 -13.30
N ALA A 11 -11.36 -18.31 -13.49
CA ALA A 11 -12.33 -17.22 -13.26
C ALA A 11 -12.48 -16.90 -11.76
N SER A 12 -12.39 -17.91 -10.88
CA SER A 12 -12.43 -17.71 -9.42
C SER A 12 -11.11 -17.10 -8.89
N PHE A 13 -9.96 -17.38 -9.53
CA PHE A 13 -8.68 -16.80 -9.12
C PHE A 13 -8.56 -15.32 -9.54
N ALA A 14 -9.16 -14.91 -10.66
CA ALA A 14 -9.18 -13.52 -11.10
C ALA A 14 -10.03 -12.61 -10.20
N MET A 15 -11.11 -13.14 -9.59
CA MET A 15 -11.90 -12.37 -8.62
C MET A 15 -11.21 -12.21 -7.27
N PHE A 16 -10.34 -13.14 -6.86
CA PHE A 16 -9.56 -13.02 -5.63
C PHE A 16 -8.43 -11.98 -5.75
N SER A 17 -7.83 -11.81 -6.93
CA SER A 17 -6.75 -10.83 -7.14
C SER A 17 -7.26 -9.38 -7.11
N THR A 18 -8.46 -9.11 -7.60
CA THR A 18 -9.06 -7.75 -7.55
C THR A 18 -9.52 -7.35 -6.16
N ALA A 19 -9.94 -8.31 -5.31
CA ALA A 19 -10.29 -8.03 -3.91
C ALA A 19 -9.04 -7.73 -3.05
N GLN A 20 -7.89 -8.29 -3.39
CA GLN A 20 -6.64 -8.07 -2.65
C GLN A 20 -5.97 -6.74 -3.00
N GLU A 21 -6.14 -6.19 -4.20
CA GLU A 21 -5.67 -4.85 -4.56
C GLU A 21 -6.50 -3.73 -3.92
N ALA A 22 -7.79 -3.94 -3.68
CA ALA A 22 -8.66 -2.95 -3.03
C ALA A 22 -8.37 -2.74 -1.54
N VAL A 23 -7.69 -3.69 -0.87
CA VAL A 23 -7.34 -3.60 0.57
C VAL A 23 -6.03 -2.83 0.81
N SER A 24 -5.21 -2.59 -0.22
CA SER A 24 -3.86 -2.02 -0.06
C SER A 24 -3.81 -0.49 0.10
N GLU A 25 -4.91 0.24 -0.04
CA GLU A 25 -4.96 1.71 0.02
C GLU A 25 -6.02 2.30 0.96
N VAL A 26 -6.36 1.62 2.04
CA VAL A 26 -7.22 2.26 3.05
C VAL A 26 -6.38 3.31 3.79
N VAL A 27 -6.52 4.57 3.40
CA VAL A 27 -5.98 5.70 4.15
C VAL A 27 -6.67 5.75 5.51
N VAL A 28 -5.92 5.38 6.56
CA VAL A 28 -6.44 5.39 7.93
C VAL A 28 -6.77 6.84 8.33
N PRO A 29 -8.04 7.18 8.54
CA PRO A 29 -8.40 8.52 8.97
C PRO A 29 -7.83 8.76 10.37
N THR A 30 -7.33 9.99 10.60
CA THR A 30 -6.71 10.37 11.87
C THR A 30 -7.54 11.42 12.59
N LYS A 31 -7.71 11.27 13.89
CA LYS A 31 -8.44 12.21 14.72
C LYS A 31 -7.65 13.52 14.86
N ALA A 32 -8.26 14.63 14.48
CA ALA A 32 -7.65 15.95 14.66
C ALA A 32 -7.26 16.19 16.11
N LYS A 33 -6.04 16.71 16.35
CA LYS A 33 -5.47 17.05 17.67
C LYS A 33 -5.13 15.87 18.60
N SER A 34 -5.38 14.63 18.22
CA SER A 34 -4.99 13.46 19.00
C SER A 34 -3.73 12.82 18.45
N VAL A 35 -2.82 12.43 19.34
CA VAL A 35 -1.57 11.77 18.96
C VAL A 35 -1.36 10.48 19.76
N VAL A 36 -0.64 9.54 19.16
CA VAL A 36 -0.24 8.31 19.83
C VAL A 36 0.95 8.58 20.73
N THR A 37 0.95 7.97 21.93
CA THR A 37 2.09 8.05 22.87
C THR A 37 3.31 7.38 22.26
N ASN A 38 4.42 8.11 22.25
CA ASN A 38 5.70 7.61 21.74
C ASN A 38 6.48 6.81 22.80
N SER A 39 7.44 6.02 22.31
CA SER A 39 8.37 5.28 23.17
C SER A 39 9.23 6.21 24.05
N PHE A 40 9.80 5.67 25.14
CA PHE A 40 10.66 6.45 26.03
C PHE A 40 11.83 7.12 25.32
N GLY A 41 12.46 6.49 24.31
CA GLY A 41 13.58 7.01 23.53
C GLY A 41 13.25 8.15 22.58
N SER A 42 11.96 8.49 22.40
CA SER A 42 11.50 9.51 21.44
C SER A 42 11.42 10.90 22.08
N ASN A 43 11.56 11.94 21.25
CA ASN A 43 11.31 13.33 21.58
C ASN A 43 12.20 13.89 22.70
N TRP A 44 13.40 13.37 22.85
CA TRP A 44 14.44 13.98 23.66
C TRP A 44 15.04 15.19 22.94
N PHE A 45 15.55 16.15 23.68
CA PHE A 45 16.31 17.28 23.13
C PHE A 45 17.43 17.69 24.06
N VAL A 46 18.47 18.24 23.48
CA VAL A 46 19.57 18.90 24.17
C VAL A 46 19.74 20.28 23.57
N GLY A 47 20.24 21.23 24.35
CA GLY A 47 20.45 22.55 23.79
C GLY A 47 21.49 23.37 24.60
N ILE A 48 21.92 24.42 23.93
CA ILE A 48 22.86 25.40 24.48
C ILE A 48 22.41 26.80 24.05
N ASN A 49 22.26 27.69 25.02
CA ASN A 49 21.93 29.11 24.81
C ASN A 49 22.97 30.00 25.47
N ALA A 50 23.22 31.14 24.88
CA ALA A 50 24.06 32.16 25.45
C ALA A 50 23.33 33.51 25.50
N GLY A 51 23.65 34.35 26.45
CA GLY A 51 23.01 35.65 26.61
C GLY A 51 23.47 36.39 27.86
N ALA A 52 22.50 37.03 28.54
CA ALA A 52 22.79 37.83 29.71
C ALA A 52 21.79 37.61 30.85
N ASN A 53 22.32 37.59 32.08
CA ASN A 53 21.59 37.69 33.32
C ASN A 53 21.49 39.17 33.71
N PHE A 54 20.30 39.58 34.18
CA PHE A 54 20.02 40.92 34.67
C PHE A 54 19.49 40.76 36.09
N TYR A 55 20.34 41.03 37.06
CA TYR A 55 19.94 40.91 38.45
C TYR A 55 19.05 42.08 38.87
N ASN A 56 17.94 41.81 39.50
CA ASN A 56 16.98 42.81 40.04
C ASN A 56 16.69 42.46 41.50
N GLY A 57 17.47 42.97 42.39
CA GLY A 57 17.23 42.82 43.83
C GLY A 57 16.26 43.84 44.36
N VAL A 58 15.82 43.67 45.64
CA VAL A 58 14.87 44.52 46.36
C VAL A 58 15.31 46.00 46.43
N PHE A 59 16.52 46.30 46.05
CA PHE A 59 17.17 47.60 46.23
C PHE A 59 17.53 48.36 44.96
N MET A 60 16.90 48.02 43.84
CA MET A 60 17.08 48.85 42.67
C MET A 60 16.53 50.25 42.94
N ASN A 61 17.42 51.17 43.26
CA ASN A 61 17.03 52.54 43.54
C ASN A 61 17.00 53.36 42.26
N ALA A 62 15.87 53.42 41.63
CA ALA A 62 15.66 54.20 40.43
C ALA A 62 15.95 55.67 40.58
N SER A 63 16.02 56.17 41.83
CA SER A 63 16.37 57.60 42.12
C SER A 63 17.82 57.93 41.86
N ASN A 64 18.71 56.94 41.73
CA ASN A 64 20.13 57.12 41.38
C ASN A 64 20.43 56.95 39.89
N GLY A 65 19.41 56.82 39.01
CA GLY A 65 19.60 56.64 37.60
C GLY A 65 20.07 55.23 37.20
N GLU A 66 20.06 54.28 38.11
CA GLU A 66 20.45 52.88 37.81
C GLU A 66 19.39 52.16 37.00
N THR A 67 19.85 51.44 36.00
CA THR A 67 19.00 50.63 35.12
C THR A 67 19.29 49.16 35.31
N ILE A 68 18.36 48.27 34.94
CA ILE A 68 18.53 46.83 34.98
C ILE A 68 19.71 46.39 34.11
N PHE A 69 20.08 47.18 33.10
CA PHE A 69 21.19 46.88 32.16
C PHE A 69 22.57 47.07 32.82
N ASP A 70 22.68 47.87 33.86
CA ASP A 70 23.93 48.08 34.62
C ASP A 70 24.32 46.79 35.35
N HIS A 71 23.34 45.93 35.64
CA HIS A 71 23.48 44.62 36.28
C HIS A 71 23.62 43.48 35.26
N ALA A 72 23.85 43.77 33.99
CA ALA A 72 24.01 42.74 32.97
C ALA A 72 25.31 41.93 33.16
N ALA A 73 25.21 40.62 33.15
CA ALA A 73 26.31 39.67 33.24
C ALA A 73 26.11 38.52 32.25
N PRO A 74 27.20 37.98 31.68
CA PRO A 74 27.04 36.88 30.70
C PRO A 74 26.42 35.64 31.32
N ALA A 75 25.55 35.01 30.54
CA ALA A 75 24.87 33.78 30.87
C ALA A 75 25.10 32.70 29.82
N LEU A 76 25.22 31.46 30.27
CA LEU A 76 25.27 30.27 29.43
C LEU A 76 24.27 29.23 30.00
N ASP A 77 23.39 28.77 29.18
CA ASP A 77 22.46 27.69 29.53
C ASP A 77 22.82 26.44 28.75
N ILE A 78 22.85 25.29 29.44
CA ILE A 78 22.98 23.97 28.85
C ILE A 78 21.80 23.14 29.40
N TYR A 79 21.09 22.41 28.55
CA TYR A 79 19.95 21.66 28.99
C TYR A 79 19.72 20.39 28.21
N VAL A 80 19.06 19.46 28.88
CA VAL A 80 18.49 18.23 28.31
C VAL A 80 17.02 18.12 28.73
N GLY A 81 16.18 17.70 27.84
CA GLY A 81 14.76 17.55 28.16
C GLY A 81 14.07 16.53 27.27
N LYS A 82 12.80 16.33 27.57
CA LYS A 82 11.95 15.38 26.87
C LYS A 82 10.53 15.91 26.76
N TRP A 83 9.96 15.80 25.60
CA TRP A 83 8.53 15.99 25.39
C TRP A 83 7.82 14.65 25.57
N HIS A 84 6.82 14.60 26.46
CA HIS A 84 5.96 13.44 26.69
C HIS A 84 4.74 13.47 25.78
N THR A 85 4.21 14.66 25.56
CA THR A 85 3.15 14.95 24.60
C THR A 85 3.56 16.16 23.77
N PRO A 86 2.83 16.48 22.68
CA PRO A 86 3.11 17.71 21.94
C PRO A 86 3.03 18.98 22.77
N GLY A 87 2.19 18.97 23.83
CA GLY A 87 1.93 20.13 24.69
C GLY A 87 2.70 20.13 26.00
N PHE A 88 3.23 18.98 26.46
CA PHE A 88 3.86 18.86 27.77
C PHE A 88 5.20 18.14 27.71
N GLY A 89 6.19 18.71 28.38
CA GLY A 89 7.53 18.16 28.53
C GLY A 89 8.19 18.59 29.83
N TRP A 90 9.43 18.18 30.01
CA TRP A 90 10.28 18.64 31.10
C TRP A 90 11.69 18.87 30.61
N ARG A 91 12.46 19.64 31.39
CA ARG A 91 13.86 19.97 31.10
C ARG A 91 14.67 20.01 32.40
N LEU A 92 15.87 19.42 32.36
CA LEU A 92 16.94 19.70 33.31
C LEU A 92 17.87 20.71 32.66
N ALA A 93 18.15 21.80 33.36
CA ALA A 93 18.97 22.88 32.84
C ALA A 93 20.02 23.33 33.85
N TYR A 94 21.18 23.60 33.32
CA TYR A 94 22.24 24.32 34.00
C TYR A 94 22.33 25.72 33.42
N ARG A 95 22.36 26.73 34.29
CA ARG A 95 22.69 28.12 33.93
C ARG A 95 23.88 28.57 34.70
N GLY A 96 24.86 29.08 33.99
CA GLY A 96 26.11 29.49 34.63
C GLY A 96 26.68 30.76 34.06
N LEU A 97 27.91 30.99 34.40
CA LEU A 97 28.89 32.06 34.20
C LEU A 97 28.83 33.11 35.31
N ASN A 98 28.13 34.20 35.17
CA ASN A 98 28.22 35.30 36.09
C ASN A 98 26.89 35.94 36.42
N MET A 99 26.84 36.62 37.57
CA MET A 99 25.82 37.60 37.93
C MET A 99 26.48 38.85 38.45
N LYS A 100 25.78 39.97 38.41
CA LYS A 100 26.19 41.21 39.06
C LYS A 100 25.16 41.49 40.15
N PRO A 101 25.42 41.07 41.41
CA PRO A 101 24.56 41.42 42.53
C PRO A 101 24.65 42.91 42.80
N TYR A 102 23.58 43.41 43.34
CA TYR A 102 23.47 44.83 43.74
C TYR A 102 24.35 45.07 44.95
N ASP A 103 25.23 46.12 44.90
CA ASP A 103 25.99 46.59 46.04
C ASP A 103 25.44 47.94 46.52
N HIS A 104 24.83 47.93 47.67
CA HIS A 104 24.62 49.15 48.43
C HIS A 104 25.69 49.22 49.48
N GLY A 105 26.76 49.92 49.16
CA GLY A 105 27.80 50.22 50.14
C GLY A 105 27.22 50.75 51.43
N TRP A 106 27.57 50.14 52.55
CA TRP A 106 27.43 50.74 53.85
C TRP A 106 28.46 51.90 53.93
N GLY A 107 27.93 53.13 53.85
CA GLY A 107 28.71 54.37 53.98
C GLY A 107 29.19 54.94 52.63
N ASN A 108 28.82 56.19 52.43
CA ASN A 108 29.19 57.24 51.47
C ASN A 108 30.37 56.93 50.52
N LYS A 109 30.33 55.89 49.74
CA LYS A 109 31.28 55.64 48.65
C LYS A 109 30.54 55.73 47.30
N VAL A 110 30.66 56.89 46.68
CA VAL A 110 29.99 57.29 45.46
C VAL A 110 30.51 56.56 44.18
N ASN A 111 31.41 55.58 44.28
CA ASN A 111 32.05 54.95 43.11
C ASN A 111 32.34 53.46 43.31
N GLN A 112 31.35 52.66 43.77
CA GLN A 112 31.56 51.20 43.74
C GLN A 112 31.10 50.63 42.40
N LYS A 113 32.07 50.17 41.58
CA LYS A 113 31.78 49.37 40.39
C LYS A 113 31.15 48.06 40.84
N TYR A 114 29.97 47.72 40.23
CA TYR A 114 29.32 46.43 40.40
C TYR A 114 30.28 45.30 39.99
N GLU A 115 30.65 44.47 40.94
CA GLU A 115 31.58 43.37 40.68
C GLU A 115 30.80 42.15 40.15
N LYS A 116 31.33 41.54 39.11
CA LYS A 116 30.85 40.26 38.61
C LYS A 116 31.24 39.16 39.59
N THR A 117 30.25 38.33 39.92
CA THR A 117 30.54 37.09 40.69
C THR A 117 30.15 35.89 39.90
N ALA A 118 30.84 34.75 40.14
CA ALA A 118 30.47 33.48 39.57
C ALA A 118 29.06 33.05 40.05
N PHE A 119 28.26 32.60 39.13
CA PHE A 119 26.90 32.16 39.33
C PHE A 119 26.67 30.80 38.68
N MET A 120 25.90 29.94 39.31
CA MET A 120 25.41 28.69 38.77
C MET A 120 24.00 28.39 39.26
N SER A 121 23.21 27.76 38.44
CA SER A 121 21.87 27.32 38.80
C SER A 121 21.55 26.00 38.09
N TYR A 122 21.02 25.04 38.86
CA TYR A 122 20.49 23.77 38.38
C TYR A 122 18.99 23.83 38.53
N ARG A 123 18.29 23.56 37.43
CA ARG A 123 16.81 23.72 37.35
C ARG A 123 16.15 22.49 36.80
N PHE A 124 14.99 22.19 37.32
CA PHE A 124 14.01 21.29 36.73
C PHE A 124 12.81 22.12 36.30
N ASP A 125 12.52 22.15 35.01
CA ASP A 125 11.46 22.96 34.44
C ASP A 125 10.38 22.05 33.78
N ALA A 126 9.12 22.29 34.12
CA ALA A 126 7.96 21.74 33.41
C ALA A 126 7.61 22.66 32.26
N LEU A 127 7.58 22.10 31.07
CA LEU A 127 7.41 22.82 29.80
C LEU A 127 5.99 22.65 29.25
N PHE A 128 5.38 23.74 28.81
CA PHE A 128 4.05 23.77 28.21
C PHE A 128 4.14 24.45 26.84
N ASN A 129 4.03 23.66 25.75
CA ASN A 129 3.94 24.24 24.40
C ASN A 129 2.51 24.76 24.18
N VAL A 130 2.33 26.06 24.44
CA VAL A 130 1.03 26.72 24.41
C VAL A 130 0.37 26.58 23.05
N ARG A 131 1.17 26.69 21.99
CA ARG A 131 0.66 26.60 20.62
C ARG A 131 0.10 25.22 20.30
N ASN A 132 0.78 24.16 20.73
CA ASN A 132 0.31 22.80 20.56
C ASN A 132 -0.90 22.48 21.46
N LEU A 133 -0.96 23.06 22.67
CA LEU A 133 -2.11 22.92 23.55
C LEU A 133 -3.38 23.54 22.99
N ILE A 134 -3.28 24.72 22.37
CA ILE A 134 -4.43 25.46 21.85
C ILE A 134 -4.82 24.96 20.44
N LEU A 135 -3.85 24.83 19.52
CA LEU A 135 -4.09 24.58 18.11
C LEU A 135 -3.98 23.09 17.73
N GLY A 136 -3.55 22.23 18.67
CA GLY A 136 -3.20 20.84 18.40
C GLY A 136 -1.85 20.67 17.73
N TYR A 137 -1.38 19.41 17.66
CA TYR A 137 -0.13 19.06 17.02
C TYR A 137 -0.24 19.16 15.48
N LYS A 138 0.82 19.68 14.86
CA LYS A 138 1.01 19.69 13.41
C LYS A 138 2.47 19.39 13.10
N GLU A 139 2.72 18.33 12.35
CA GLU A 139 4.07 18.02 11.88
C GLU A 139 4.62 19.15 10.99
N GLY A 140 5.93 19.41 11.09
CA GLY A 140 6.59 20.44 10.28
C GLY A 140 6.27 21.88 10.68
N ARG A 141 5.69 22.09 11.87
CA ARG A 141 5.46 23.46 12.38
C ARG A 141 6.78 24.20 12.53
N VAL A 142 6.87 25.39 11.92
CA VAL A 142 8.10 26.18 11.89
C VAL A 142 8.32 26.91 13.21
N TRP A 143 7.28 27.44 13.86
CA TRP A 143 7.40 28.21 15.09
C TRP A 143 6.57 27.61 16.22
N ASP A 144 7.15 27.51 17.40
CA ASP A 144 6.55 27.06 18.64
C ASP A 144 6.76 28.11 19.74
N PHE A 145 5.72 28.27 20.57
CA PHE A 145 5.75 29.10 21.77
C PHE A 145 5.54 28.21 23.00
N THR A 146 6.53 28.18 23.86
CA THR A 146 6.55 27.36 25.07
C THR A 146 6.67 28.26 26.29
N THR A 147 5.83 28.07 27.29
CA THR A 147 6.04 28.59 28.65
C THR A 147 6.51 27.50 29.58
N TYR A 148 7.16 27.87 30.65
CA TYR A 148 7.57 26.93 31.67
C TYR A 148 7.55 27.51 33.08
N VAL A 149 7.44 26.62 34.04
CA VAL A 149 7.64 26.88 35.47
C VAL A 149 8.53 25.77 36.01
N GLY A 150 9.44 26.14 36.88
CA GLY A 150 10.40 25.19 37.41
C GLY A 150 10.90 25.58 38.79
N PHE A 151 11.62 24.70 39.39
CA PHE A 151 12.34 24.91 40.66
C PHE A 151 13.78 24.45 40.49
N GLY A 152 14.64 24.96 41.38
CA GLY A 152 16.03 24.63 41.31
C GLY A 152 16.84 25.10 42.53
N TRP A 153 18.12 24.89 42.38
CA TRP A 153 19.12 25.43 43.34
C TRP A 153 20.06 26.36 42.58
N ALA A 154 20.30 27.53 43.14
CA ALA A 154 21.26 28.49 42.61
C ALA A 154 22.36 28.79 43.63
N GLY A 155 23.55 28.96 43.13
CA GLY A 155 24.70 29.33 43.93
C GLY A 155 25.45 30.51 43.31
N ARG A 156 25.94 31.40 44.19
CA ARG A 156 26.89 32.45 43.80
C ARG A 156 28.13 32.40 44.66
N LYS A 157 29.22 32.84 44.12
CA LYS A 157 30.46 33.00 44.88
C LYS A 157 30.40 34.27 45.74
N ALA A 158 30.79 34.19 47.00
CA ALA A 158 30.85 35.32 47.87
C ALA A 158 31.86 36.39 47.37
N ILE A 159 31.45 37.66 47.47
CA ILE A 159 32.26 38.81 47.11
C ILE A 159 32.88 39.35 48.40
N LYS A 160 34.22 39.49 48.39
CA LYS A 160 34.99 40.00 49.56
C LYS A 160 34.51 41.39 49.96
N GLY A 161 34.10 41.55 51.19
CA GLY A 161 33.66 42.82 51.76
C GLY A 161 32.16 43.14 51.60
N LEU A 162 31.39 42.30 50.92
CA LEU A 162 29.94 42.50 50.69
C LEU A 162 29.09 41.55 51.52
N ASP A 163 29.56 40.35 51.84
CA ASP A 163 28.79 39.29 52.49
C ASP A 163 28.81 39.37 54.06
N GLY A 164 28.98 40.59 54.59
CA GLY A 164 29.00 40.87 56.03
C GLY A 164 30.33 40.71 56.73
N ALA A 165 30.49 41.26 57.93
CA ALA A 165 31.73 41.31 58.69
C ALA A 165 32.29 39.93 59.07
N ASN A 166 31.51 38.87 58.98
CA ASN A 166 31.89 37.49 59.31
C ASN A 166 32.25 36.63 58.08
N SER A 167 32.15 37.14 56.84
CA SER A 167 32.56 36.41 55.64
C SER A 167 34.06 36.60 55.37
N MET A 168 34.86 36.03 56.27
CA MET A 168 36.34 36.05 56.14
C MET A 168 36.86 35.13 55.01
N THR A 169 36.01 34.36 54.39
CA THR A 169 36.40 33.42 53.31
C THR A 169 35.95 33.94 51.96
N SER A 170 36.83 34.75 51.37
CA SER A 170 36.71 35.04 49.92
C SER A 170 36.65 33.74 49.17
N GLY A 171 35.57 33.53 48.42
CA GLY A 171 35.38 32.37 47.56
C GLY A 171 34.37 31.31 48.06
N ALA A 172 33.78 31.47 49.21
CA ALA A 172 32.67 30.61 49.65
C ALA A 172 31.47 30.74 48.73
N TRP A 173 30.71 29.64 48.54
CA TRP A 173 29.47 29.66 47.79
C TRP A 173 28.26 29.88 48.71
N THR A 174 27.44 30.82 48.30
CA THR A 174 26.12 31.03 48.94
C THR A 174 25.05 30.41 48.08
N GLY A 175 24.21 29.52 48.62
CA GLY A 175 23.16 28.82 47.90
C GLY A 175 21.80 29.32 48.25
N SER A 176 20.85 29.18 47.30
CA SER A 176 19.44 29.47 47.47
C SER A 176 18.61 28.50 46.62
N ILE A 177 17.45 28.12 47.13
CA ILE A 177 16.38 27.52 46.30
C ILE A 177 15.91 28.62 45.37
N SER A 178 15.59 28.24 44.11
CA SER A 178 15.06 29.16 43.13
C SER A 178 13.73 28.62 42.57
N VAL A 179 12.82 29.53 42.28
CA VAL A 179 11.63 29.30 41.48
C VAL A 179 11.83 30.01 40.14
N ASN A 180 11.66 29.27 39.07
CA ASN A 180 11.98 29.77 37.73
C ASN A 180 10.73 29.74 36.85
N TYR A 181 10.62 30.69 35.98
CA TYR A 181 9.57 30.77 34.97
C TYR A 181 10.09 31.43 33.68
N GLY A 182 9.44 31.19 32.58
CA GLY A 182 9.88 31.85 31.35
C GLY A 182 9.10 31.44 30.12
N PHE A 183 9.52 32.06 29.03
CA PHE A 183 8.97 31.88 27.69
C PHE A 183 10.08 31.53 26.73
N ILE A 184 9.83 30.57 25.87
CA ILE A 184 10.74 30.13 24.83
C ILE A 184 10.01 30.26 23.49
N ASN A 185 10.58 31.09 22.61
CA ASN A 185 10.21 31.11 21.20
C ASN A 185 11.19 30.21 20.45
N SER A 186 10.66 29.20 19.76
CA SER A 186 11.46 28.24 19.03
C SER A 186 11.13 28.26 17.57
N TRP A 187 12.13 28.42 16.71
CA TRP A 187 12.01 28.29 15.26
C TRP A 187 12.70 27.01 14.79
N ASN A 188 11.91 26.08 14.29
CA ASN A 188 12.41 24.81 13.77
C ASN A 188 13.07 25.02 12.40
N ILE A 189 14.39 25.03 12.35
CA ILE A 189 15.19 25.20 11.12
C ILE A 189 15.14 23.92 10.30
N THR A 190 15.24 22.77 10.97
CA THR A 190 15.12 21.44 10.38
C THR A 190 14.23 20.57 11.28
N LYS A 191 13.95 19.31 10.85
CA LYS A 191 13.25 18.34 11.71
C LYS A 191 13.96 18.13 13.05
N ARG A 192 15.28 18.33 13.13
CA ARG A 192 16.11 18.06 14.32
C ARG A 192 16.71 19.29 14.97
N LEU A 193 16.81 20.41 14.28
CA LEU A 193 17.47 21.61 14.76
C LEU A 193 16.46 22.74 14.92
N ALA A 194 16.45 23.38 16.09
CA ALA A 194 15.66 24.57 16.38
C ALA A 194 16.55 25.69 16.92
N PHE A 195 16.26 26.92 16.52
CA PHE A 195 16.77 28.13 17.14
C PHE A 195 15.80 28.60 18.20
N ASN A 196 16.30 28.92 19.39
CA ASN A 196 15.50 29.32 20.54
C ASN A 196 15.90 30.72 21.01
N VAL A 197 14.89 31.51 21.37
CA VAL A 197 15.05 32.71 22.15
C VAL A 197 14.27 32.56 23.45
N GLU A 198 14.93 32.67 24.57
CA GLU A 198 14.36 32.47 25.90
C GLU A 198 14.44 33.76 26.73
N LEU A 199 13.30 34.14 27.33
CA LEU A 199 13.22 35.16 28.35
C LEU A 199 12.70 34.51 29.63
N SER A 200 13.43 34.67 30.73
CA SER A 200 13.11 33.99 32.00
C SER A 200 13.31 34.89 33.21
N GLY A 201 12.54 34.59 34.27
CA GLY A 201 12.68 35.14 35.58
C GLY A 201 13.04 34.03 36.58
N SER A 202 13.88 34.34 37.54
CA SER A 202 14.23 33.47 38.67
C SER A 202 14.09 34.26 39.97
N PHE A 203 13.29 33.70 40.90
CA PHE A 203 13.20 34.21 42.26
C PHE A 203 14.09 33.37 43.16
N PHE A 204 14.80 34.10 44.04
CA PHE A 204 15.68 33.51 45.05
C PHE A 204 15.23 33.88 46.45
N ARG A 205 15.73 33.16 47.45
CA ARG A 205 15.50 33.48 48.84
C ARG A 205 16.09 34.86 49.17
N ASN A 206 15.43 35.62 50.04
CA ASN A 206 15.92 36.91 50.54
C ASN A 206 17.37 36.77 51.09
N GLY A 207 18.20 37.71 50.69
CA GLY A 207 19.63 37.74 51.09
C GLY A 207 20.55 36.93 50.16
N PHE A 208 20.05 36.40 49.04
CA PHE A 208 20.92 35.79 48.02
C PHE A 208 21.92 36.82 47.47
N SER A 209 21.56 38.12 47.45
CA SER A 209 22.34 39.23 46.98
C SER A 209 23.39 39.77 47.96
N SER A 210 23.48 39.29 49.20
CA SER A 210 24.41 39.69 50.27
C SER A 210 23.85 40.50 51.45
N ARG A 211 22.54 40.80 51.49
CA ARG A 211 21.95 41.51 52.65
C ARG A 211 20.87 40.70 53.36
N PRO A 212 21.19 39.98 54.41
CA PRO A 212 20.15 39.37 55.28
C PRO A 212 19.43 40.47 56.06
N GLY A 213 18.12 40.42 56.12
CA GLY A 213 17.31 41.18 57.09
C GLY A 213 16.33 42.18 56.53
N GLN A 214 16.13 42.31 55.24
CA GLN A 214 15.08 43.13 54.67
C GLN A 214 13.98 42.25 54.00
N SER A 215 12.76 42.69 54.10
CA SER A 215 11.61 42.00 53.48
C SER A 215 11.62 42.17 51.95
N GLY A 216 11.62 41.07 51.22
CA GLY A 216 11.57 41.05 49.73
C GLY A 216 12.19 39.80 49.19
N HIS A 217 12.08 39.61 47.88
CA HIS A 217 12.66 38.48 47.15
C HIS A 217 13.70 39.01 46.15
N ASP A 218 14.87 38.35 46.07
CA ASP A 218 15.83 38.60 45.05
C ASP A 218 15.33 37.99 43.74
N MET A 219 15.46 38.74 42.66
CA MET A 219 15.02 38.35 41.34
C MET A 219 16.11 38.53 40.29
N MET A 220 16.12 37.65 39.32
CA MET A 220 17.02 37.78 38.17
C MET A 220 16.23 37.50 36.88
N TRP A 221 16.32 38.43 35.97
CA TRP A 221 15.89 38.22 34.61
C TRP A 221 17.04 37.67 33.77
N THR A 222 16.69 36.85 32.80
CA THR A 222 17.72 36.31 31.88
C THR A 222 17.13 36.28 30.47
N ALA A 223 17.89 36.79 29.52
CA ALA A 223 17.59 36.72 28.11
C ALA A 223 18.70 35.92 27.40
N THR A 224 18.34 34.84 26.74
CA THR A 224 19.30 33.98 26.03
C THR A 224 18.78 33.60 24.66
N ALA A 225 19.71 33.31 23.74
CA ALA A 225 19.43 32.75 22.43
C ALA A 225 20.37 31.59 22.16
N GLY A 226 19.92 30.61 21.41
CA GLY A 226 20.78 29.46 21.12
C GLY A 226 20.11 28.37 20.29
N LEU A 227 20.63 27.18 20.34
CA LEU A 227 20.25 26.06 19.52
C LEU A 227 19.78 24.88 20.37
N ALA A 228 18.73 24.19 19.92
CA ALA A 228 18.30 22.92 20.45
C ALA A 228 18.36 21.84 19.38
N PHE A 229 18.88 20.69 19.74
CA PHE A 229 18.94 19.51 18.87
C PHE A 229 18.04 18.41 19.41
N LYS A 230 17.13 17.92 18.55
CA LYS A 230 16.16 16.86 18.87
C LYS A 230 16.79 15.50 18.61
N LEU A 231 16.66 14.59 19.58
CA LEU A 231 17.26 13.26 19.58
C LEU A 231 16.20 12.17 19.36
N GLY A 232 16.60 11.04 18.81
CA GLY A 232 15.73 9.89 18.59
C GLY A 232 14.65 10.14 17.52
N LYS A 233 13.51 9.43 17.63
CA LYS A 233 12.33 9.71 16.81
C LYS A 233 11.74 11.05 17.24
N THR A 234 11.56 11.95 16.29
CA THR A 234 11.00 13.29 16.52
C THR A 234 9.58 13.37 16.00
N GLY A 235 8.71 14.04 16.75
CA GLY A 235 7.30 14.20 16.38
C GLY A 235 6.42 13.09 16.94
N TRP A 236 5.16 13.16 16.62
CA TRP A 236 4.12 12.22 17.04
C TRP A 236 3.32 11.77 15.85
N ASP A 237 2.90 10.51 15.85
CA ASP A 237 1.94 9.99 14.89
C ASP A 237 0.53 10.40 15.35
N ASN A 238 -0.32 10.76 14.42
CA ASN A 238 -1.71 11.09 14.75
C ASN A 238 -2.44 9.82 15.18
N ALA A 239 -3.31 9.94 16.18
CA ALA A 239 -4.15 8.83 16.61
C ALA A 239 -5.18 8.49 15.52
N PRO A 240 -5.44 7.20 15.24
CA PRO A 240 -6.48 6.81 14.31
C PRO A 240 -7.85 7.27 14.81
N ASP A 241 -8.67 7.72 13.88
CA ASP A 241 -10.08 8.00 14.17
C ASP A 241 -10.88 6.70 14.11
N VAL A 242 -11.15 6.13 15.27
CA VAL A 242 -11.80 4.82 15.40
C VAL A 242 -13.23 4.84 14.84
N GLU A 243 -13.96 5.94 15.00
CA GLU A 243 -15.32 6.09 14.50
C GLU A 243 -15.33 6.14 12.96
N ALA A 244 -14.44 6.94 12.39
CA ALA A 244 -14.29 7.01 10.94
C ALA A 244 -13.77 5.68 10.36
N LEU A 245 -12.88 4.98 11.08
CA LEU A 245 -12.40 3.67 10.69
C LEU A 245 -13.53 2.63 10.71
N GLN A 246 -14.36 2.64 11.77
CA GLN A 246 -15.52 1.76 11.87
C GLN A 246 -16.55 2.03 10.75
N ALA A 247 -16.77 3.29 10.40
CA ALA A 247 -17.64 3.64 9.28
C ALA A 247 -17.11 3.13 7.94
N ILE A 248 -15.79 3.25 7.70
CA ILE A 248 -15.15 2.73 6.49
C ILE A 248 -15.25 1.20 6.43
N TYR A 249 -14.91 0.51 7.52
CA TYR A 249 -14.99 -0.95 7.55
C TYR A 249 -16.44 -1.45 7.49
N GLY A 250 -17.40 -0.74 8.12
CA GLY A 250 -18.83 -1.02 8.00
C GLY A 250 -19.27 -0.96 6.54
N GLY A 251 -18.98 0.14 5.84
CA GLY A 251 -19.31 0.27 4.43
C GLY A 251 -18.62 -0.76 3.52
N MET A 252 -17.39 -1.17 3.85
CA MET A 252 -16.72 -2.27 3.15
C MET A 252 -17.39 -3.62 3.38
N ILE A 253 -17.83 -3.90 4.62
CA ILE A 253 -18.54 -5.13 4.97
C ILE A 253 -19.88 -5.18 4.22
N ASP A 254 -20.65 -4.09 4.24
CA ASP A 254 -21.92 -3.99 3.52
C ASP A 254 -21.72 -4.20 2.01
N GLY A 255 -20.72 -3.54 1.42
CA GLY A 255 -20.37 -3.73 0.00
C GLY A 255 -19.91 -5.15 -0.36
N LEU A 256 -19.21 -5.84 0.56
CA LEU A 256 -18.83 -7.24 0.37
C LEU A 256 -20.04 -8.19 0.52
N GLN A 257 -20.98 -7.86 1.40
CA GLN A 257 -22.22 -8.61 1.53
C GLN A 257 -23.08 -8.50 0.27
N ASP A 258 -23.24 -7.29 -0.28
CA ASP A 258 -23.93 -7.08 -1.55
C ASP A 258 -23.30 -7.87 -2.69
N GLN A 259 -21.95 -7.85 -2.80
CA GLN A 259 -21.22 -8.64 -3.81
C GLN A 259 -21.40 -10.15 -3.62
N LEU A 260 -21.45 -10.61 -2.36
CA LEU A 260 -21.71 -12.01 -2.04
C LEU A 260 -23.12 -12.42 -2.46
N ASP A 261 -24.11 -11.60 -2.17
CA ASP A 261 -25.52 -11.86 -2.52
C ASP A 261 -25.70 -11.89 -4.05
N ASP A 262 -25.08 -10.96 -4.76
CA ASP A 262 -25.05 -10.95 -6.23
C ASP A 262 -24.39 -12.20 -6.80
N ALA A 263 -23.26 -12.61 -6.24
CA ALA A 263 -22.55 -13.82 -6.65
C ALA A 263 -23.36 -15.09 -6.37
N LEU A 264 -24.08 -15.14 -5.25
CA LEU A 264 -24.97 -16.25 -4.90
C LEU A 264 -26.17 -16.32 -5.86
N ALA A 265 -26.77 -15.17 -6.19
CA ALA A 265 -27.85 -15.09 -7.17
C ALA A 265 -27.38 -15.54 -8.56
N ALA A 266 -26.22 -15.06 -9.02
CA ALA A 266 -25.63 -15.48 -10.28
C ALA A 266 -25.28 -16.99 -10.30
N ASN A 267 -24.81 -17.52 -9.19
CA ASN A 267 -24.49 -18.95 -9.06
C ASN A 267 -25.74 -19.81 -9.12
N LYS A 268 -26.84 -19.37 -8.47
CA LYS A 268 -28.15 -20.04 -8.54
C LYS A 268 -28.69 -20.05 -9.97
N GLU A 269 -28.58 -18.95 -10.69
CA GLU A 269 -28.96 -18.86 -12.10
C GLU A 269 -28.16 -19.83 -12.97
N LYS A 270 -26.80 -19.86 -12.78
CA LYS A 270 -25.95 -20.83 -13.48
C LYS A 270 -26.31 -22.28 -13.17
N GLN A 271 -26.67 -22.60 -11.93
CA GLN A 271 -27.12 -23.94 -11.56
C GLN A 271 -28.43 -24.32 -12.28
N ASN A 272 -29.35 -23.37 -12.42
CA ASN A 272 -30.59 -23.60 -13.20
C ASN A 272 -30.30 -23.84 -14.69
N GLN A 273 -29.34 -23.08 -15.26
CA GLN A 273 -28.88 -23.28 -16.65
C GLN A 273 -28.22 -24.65 -16.83
N ILE A 274 -27.38 -25.08 -15.87
CA ILE A 274 -26.77 -26.42 -15.90
C ILE A 274 -27.83 -27.50 -15.90
N LYS A 275 -28.84 -27.43 -15.03
CA LYS A 275 -29.96 -28.41 -15.00
C LYS A 275 -30.72 -28.43 -16.31
N ALA A 276 -30.98 -27.27 -16.91
CA ALA A 276 -31.67 -27.19 -18.20
C ALA A 276 -30.81 -27.79 -19.33
N LEU A 277 -29.51 -27.57 -19.32
CA LEU A 277 -28.59 -28.17 -20.30
C LEU A 277 -28.46 -29.69 -20.12
N GLU A 278 -28.43 -30.17 -18.89
CA GLU A 278 -28.39 -31.61 -18.59
C GLU A 278 -29.65 -32.31 -19.12
N ALA A 279 -30.85 -31.73 -18.89
CA ALA A 279 -32.11 -32.25 -19.43
C ALA A 279 -32.17 -32.21 -20.98
N ALA A 280 -31.62 -31.14 -21.58
CA ALA A 280 -31.50 -31.05 -23.04
C ALA A 280 -30.50 -32.08 -23.60
N ASN A 281 -29.43 -32.34 -22.93
CA ASN A 281 -28.45 -33.37 -23.31
C ASN A 281 -29.04 -34.77 -23.24
N GLU A 282 -29.75 -35.10 -22.17
CA GLU A 282 -30.46 -36.38 -22.05
C GLU A 282 -31.47 -36.58 -23.22
N THR A 283 -32.20 -35.50 -23.54
CA THR A 283 -33.14 -35.53 -24.68
C THR A 283 -32.41 -35.77 -26.00
N LEU A 284 -31.27 -35.15 -26.21
CA LEU A 284 -30.45 -35.35 -27.41
C LEU A 284 -29.84 -36.74 -27.48
N GLU A 285 -29.36 -37.29 -26.39
CA GLU A 285 -28.81 -38.66 -26.31
C GLU A 285 -29.89 -39.71 -26.65
N ASN A 286 -31.12 -39.50 -26.14
CA ASN A 286 -32.27 -40.36 -26.48
C ASN A 286 -32.59 -40.29 -27.98
N LYS A 287 -32.59 -39.09 -28.61
CA LYS A 287 -32.79 -38.92 -30.05
C LYS A 287 -31.69 -39.54 -30.88
N VAL A 288 -30.44 -39.40 -30.46
CA VAL A 288 -29.30 -40.04 -31.13
C VAL A 288 -29.41 -41.54 -31.09
N THR A 289 -29.85 -42.11 -29.95
CA THR A 289 -30.09 -43.52 -29.78
C THR A 289 -31.24 -44.03 -30.69
N GLU A 290 -32.31 -43.26 -30.78
CA GLU A 290 -33.44 -43.56 -31.67
C GLU A 290 -33.03 -43.51 -33.14
N LEU A 291 -32.29 -42.47 -33.57
CA LEU A 291 -31.80 -42.32 -34.93
C LEU A 291 -30.77 -43.37 -35.34
N SER A 292 -29.97 -43.87 -34.39
CA SER A 292 -28.98 -44.91 -34.64
C SER A 292 -29.61 -46.29 -34.89
N GLN A 293 -30.90 -46.48 -34.53
CA GLN A 293 -31.70 -47.68 -34.84
C GLN A 293 -32.34 -47.63 -36.23
N VAL A 294 -32.31 -46.49 -36.90
CA VAL A 294 -32.80 -46.38 -38.29
C VAL A 294 -31.81 -47.12 -39.18
N LYS A 295 -32.30 -48.22 -39.85
CA LYS A 295 -31.47 -48.97 -40.82
C LYS A 295 -30.94 -48.01 -41.88
N PRO A 296 -29.65 -48.12 -42.25
CA PRO A 296 -29.08 -47.26 -43.26
C PRO A 296 -29.82 -47.46 -44.59
N VAL A 297 -30.32 -46.37 -45.16
CA VAL A 297 -30.89 -46.38 -46.49
C VAL A 297 -29.75 -46.77 -47.47
N ASN A 298 -29.99 -47.77 -48.32
CA ASN A 298 -28.99 -48.23 -49.25
C ASN A 298 -28.78 -47.16 -50.35
N VAL A 299 -27.83 -46.28 -50.09
CA VAL A 299 -27.46 -45.17 -51.00
C VAL A 299 -26.57 -45.73 -52.07
N THR A 300 -26.99 -45.61 -53.34
CA THR A 300 -26.17 -45.94 -54.52
C THR A 300 -25.50 -44.67 -55.04
N GLU A 301 -24.21 -44.72 -55.28
CA GLU A 301 -23.43 -43.65 -55.90
C GLU A 301 -22.91 -44.09 -57.26
N SER A 302 -22.93 -43.20 -58.28
CA SER A 302 -22.47 -43.53 -59.64
C SER A 302 -21.24 -42.66 -60.02
N ILE A 303 -20.14 -43.29 -60.33
CA ILE A 303 -18.90 -42.65 -60.77
C ILE A 303 -18.77 -42.81 -62.28
N PHE A 304 -18.67 -41.71 -63.02
CA PHE A 304 -18.68 -41.71 -64.47
C PHE A 304 -17.26 -41.63 -65.09
N PHE A 305 -17.08 -42.23 -66.26
CA PHE A 305 -15.82 -42.33 -66.96
C PHE A 305 -15.86 -41.77 -68.36
N ALA A 306 -14.74 -41.20 -68.75
CA ALA A 306 -14.54 -40.78 -70.14
C ALA A 306 -14.59 -41.97 -71.13
N PHE A 307 -14.81 -41.67 -72.42
CA PHE A 307 -14.81 -42.69 -73.44
C PHE A 307 -13.47 -43.42 -73.42
N ASP A 308 -13.50 -44.71 -73.53
CA ASP A 308 -12.31 -45.61 -73.60
C ASP A 308 -11.31 -45.39 -72.46
N SER A 309 -11.80 -44.97 -71.28
CA SER A 309 -10.96 -44.67 -70.13
C SER A 309 -11.47 -45.37 -68.84
N TYR A 310 -10.51 -45.79 -68.06
CA TYR A 310 -10.75 -46.29 -66.66
C TYR A 310 -10.11 -45.38 -65.60
N LYS A 311 -9.56 -44.22 -66.04
CA LYS A 311 -8.99 -43.23 -65.07
C LYS A 311 -10.14 -42.44 -64.46
N ILE A 312 -10.03 -42.19 -63.16
CA ILE A 312 -10.93 -41.31 -62.42
C ILE A 312 -10.90 -39.91 -63.04
N ALA A 313 -12.08 -39.37 -63.32
CA ALA A 313 -12.22 -38.18 -64.20
C ALA A 313 -11.67 -36.89 -63.55
N SER A 314 -11.74 -36.77 -62.25
CA SER A 314 -11.27 -35.54 -61.54
C SER A 314 -10.95 -35.84 -60.10
N LYS A 315 -10.23 -34.89 -59.44
CA LYS A 315 -9.98 -34.90 -57.99
C LYS A 315 -11.27 -34.89 -57.16
N LYS A 316 -12.32 -34.24 -57.67
CA LYS A 316 -13.64 -34.22 -57.08
C LYS A 316 -14.24 -35.61 -56.98
N GLU A 317 -14.18 -36.39 -58.08
CA GLU A 317 -14.69 -37.79 -58.11
C GLU A 317 -13.90 -38.67 -57.14
N GLU A 318 -12.57 -38.47 -57.01
CA GLU A 318 -11.78 -39.19 -56.03
C GLU A 318 -12.21 -38.89 -54.59
N LEU A 319 -12.52 -37.62 -54.30
CA LEU A 319 -13.03 -37.21 -52.99
C LEU A 319 -14.41 -37.77 -52.71
N ASN A 320 -15.34 -37.83 -53.69
CA ASN A 320 -16.63 -38.45 -53.57
C ASN A 320 -16.51 -39.94 -53.23
N ILE A 321 -15.63 -40.65 -53.93
CA ILE A 321 -15.39 -42.07 -53.66
C ILE A 321 -14.86 -42.28 -52.24
N LYS A 322 -13.94 -41.41 -51.78
CA LYS A 322 -13.40 -41.44 -50.39
C LYS A 322 -14.49 -41.14 -49.39
N ALA A 323 -15.31 -40.15 -49.60
CA ALA A 323 -16.43 -39.80 -48.72
C ALA A 323 -17.45 -40.97 -48.59
N TYR A 324 -17.77 -41.61 -49.71
CA TYR A 324 -18.64 -42.80 -49.71
C TYR A 324 -17.98 -43.95 -48.93
N ALA A 325 -16.68 -44.18 -49.11
CA ALA A 325 -15.95 -45.21 -48.38
C ALA A 325 -15.94 -44.91 -46.85
N GLU A 326 -15.68 -43.68 -46.46
CA GLU A 326 -15.70 -43.28 -45.03
C GLU A 326 -17.11 -43.48 -44.42
N ALA A 327 -18.17 -43.13 -45.15
CA ALA A 327 -19.55 -43.38 -44.72
C ALA A 327 -19.86 -44.88 -44.56
N ALA A 328 -19.41 -45.71 -45.51
CA ALA A 328 -19.57 -47.18 -45.44
C ALA A 328 -18.76 -47.75 -44.25
N LYS A 329 -17.54 -47.25 -44.01
CA LYS A 329 -16.71 -47.65 -42.88
C LYS A 329 -17.38 -47.31 -41.54
N ALA A 330 -17.93 -46.11 -41.45
CA ALA A 330 -18.64 -45.68 -40.24
C ALA A 330 -19.89 -46.56 -39.97
N ALA A 331 -20.52 -47.05 -41.03
CA ALA A 331 -21.62 -47.99 -40.94
C ALA A 331 -21.21 -49.46 -40.75
N GLY A 332 -19.90 -49.78 -40.75
CA GLY A 332 -19.40 -51.14 -40.65
C GLY A 332 -19.76 -52.00 -41.85
N ALA A 333 -20.05 -51.39 -43.01
CA ALA A 333 -20.58 -52.06 -44.18
C ALA A 333 -19.52 -52.34 -45.26
N LYS A 334 -19.73 -53.40 -46.03
CA LYS A 334 -18.96 -53.65 -47.22
C LYS A 334 -19.50 -52.87 -48.41
N VAL A 335 -18.60 -52.48 -49.32
CA VAL A 335 -19.02 -51.75 -50.54
C VAL A 335 -18.98 -52.69 -51.74
N ARG A 336 -20.12 -52.81 -52.44
CA ARG A 336 -20.20 -53.45 -53.74
C ARG A 336 -19.89 -52.43 -54.84
N VAL A 337 -18.98 -52.78 -55.72
CA VAL A 337 -18.52 -51.93 -56.81
C VAL A 337 -18.77 -52.65 -58.13
N ILE A 338 -19.70 -52.14 -58.92
CA ILE A 338 -20.10 -52.74 -60.21
C ILE A 338 -19.65 -51.83 -61.35
N GLY A 339 -18.80 -52.31 -62.23
CA GLY A 339 -18.31 -51.54 -63.34
C GLY A 339 -19.13 -51.83 -64.61
N TYR A 340 -19.42 -50.76 -65.39
CA TYR A 340 -20.13 -50.82 -66.61
C TYR A 340 -19.36 -50.11 -67.78
N ALA A 341 -19.54 -50.61 -68.99
CA ALA A 341 -19.05 -49.96 -70.21
C ALA A 341 -20.27 -49.70 -71.16
N ASP A 342 -20.13 -48.72 -72.07
CA ASP A 342 -21.21 -48.45 -73.05
C ASP A 342 -21.23 -49.54 -74.18
N LYS A 343 -22.16 -49.42 -75.11
CA LYS A 343 -22.44 -50.44 -76.12
C LYS A 343 -21.41 -50.48 -77.28
N ILE A 344 -20.39 -49.63 -77.29
CA ILE A 344 -19.42 -49.58 -78.35
C ILE A 344 -18.27 -50.57 -78.08
N GLY A 345 -17.95 -51.38 -79.11
CA GLY A 345 -16.90 -52.38 -78.99
C GLY A 345 -17.44 -53.82 -78.83
N THR A 346 -16.54 -54.78 -78.70
CA THR A 346 -16.88 -56.19 -78.42
C THR A 346 -17.19 -56.41 -76.96
N ASN A 347 -17.96 -57.47 -76.66
CA ASN A 347 -18.28 -57.83 -75.32
C ASN A 347 -17.03 -58.11 -74.48
N ASP A 348 -16.04 -58.78 -75.02
CA ASP A 348 -14.79 -59.08 -74.32
C ASP A 348 -14.04 -57.81 -73.94
N TYR A 349 -13.95 -56.85 -74.86
CA TYR A 349 -13.36 -55.55 -74.59
C TYR A 349 -14.05 -54.79 -73.52
N ASN A 350 -15.38 -54.70 -73.63
CA ASN A 350 -16.20 -54.00 -72.65
C ASN A 350 -16.20 -54.63 -71.23
N ASN A 351 -16.13 -55.96 -71.20
CA ASN A 351 -15.94 -56.68 -69.92
C ASN A 351 -14.58 -56.32 -69.28
N LYS A 352 -13.50 -56.32 -70.05
CA LYS A 352 -12.16 -55.89 -69.58
C LYS A 352 -12.13 -54.43 -69.15
N LEU A 353 -12.81 -53.54 -69.87
CA LEU A 353 -12.84 -52.12 -69.59
C LEU A 353 -13.70 -51.86 -68.29
N SER A 354 -14.85 -52.51 -68.16
CA SER A 354 -15.70 -52.38 -67.02
C SER A 354 -15.03 -52.93 -65.71
N THR A 355 -14.27 -54.03 -65.85
CA THR A 355 -13.46 -54.57 -64.76
C THR A 355 -12.39 -53.54 -64.33
N LYS A 356 -11.62 -52.98 -65.26
CA LYS A 356 -10.59 -51.97 -64.96
C LYS A 356 -11.18 -50.71 -64.28
N ARG A 357 -12.40 -50.28 -64.67
CA ARG A 357 -13.13 -49.19 -63.99
C ARG A 357 -13.47 -49.52 -62.59
N ALA A 358 -14.10 -50.70 -62.37
CA ALA A 358 -14.45 -51.17 -61.04
C ALA A 358 -13.20 -51.30 -60.14
N GLU A 359 -12.11 -51.89 -60.66
CA GLU A 359 -10.86 -52.01 -59.93
C GLU A 359 -10.25 -50.64 -59.56
N ALA A 360 -10.28 -49.64 -60.46
CA ALA A 360 -9.76 -48.30 -60.19
C ALA A 360 -10.51 -47.65 -59.01
N VAL A 361 -11.83 -47.78 -58.94
CA VAL A 361 -12.65 -47.27 -57.81
C VAL A 361 -12.40 -48.10 -56.56
N ALA A 362 -12.42 -49.43 -56.67
CA ALA A 362 -12.21 -50.37 -55.58
C ALA A 362 -10.82 -50.11 -54.89
N LYS A 363 -9.80 -49.76 -55.66
CA LYS A 363 -8.47 -49.41 -55.14
C LYS A 363 -8.52 -48.21 -54.18
N ILE A 364 -9.30 -47.19 -54.49
CA ILE A 364 -9.48 -46.01 -53.64
C ILE A 364 -10.26 -46.39 -52.38
N ILE A 365 -11.37 -47.17 -52.51
CA ILE A 365 -12.17 -47.57 -51.38
C ILE A 365 -11.34 -48.46 -50.43
N LYS A 366 -10.58 -49.42 -50.95
CA LYS A 366 -9.67 -50.25 -50.14
C LYS A 366 -8.59 -49.42 -49.41
N SER A 367 -8.12 -48.35 -50.02
CA SER A 367 -7.15 -47.46 -49.32
C SER A 367 -7.74 -46.72 -48.12
N CYS A 368 -9.06 -46.63 -48.03
CA CYS A 368 -9.80 -46.11 -46.84
C CYS A 368 -10.06 -47.21 -45.78
N GLY A 369 -9.63 -48.45 -46.02
CA GLY A 369 -9.78 -49.54 -45.10
C GLY A 369 -11.19 -50.21 -45.10
N VAL A 370 -11.90 -50.13 -46.24
CA VAL A 370 -13.23 -50.73 -46.43
C VAL A 370 -13.13 -51.97 -47.24
N GLU A 371 -13.85 -53.01 -46.87
CA GLU A 371 -13.92 -54.26 -47.63
C GLU A 371 -14.79 -54.05 -48.87
N VAL A 372 -14.31 -54.57 -50.03
CA VAL A 372 -14.95 -54.31 -51.32
C VAL A 372 -15.24 -55.58 -52.08
N GLU A 373 -16.46 -55.73 -52.50
CA GLU A 373 -16.90 -56.78 -53.46
C GLU A 373 -16.90 -56.15 -54.88
N VAL A 374 -16.10 -56.66 -55.79
CA VAL A 374 -16.01 -56.13 -57.17
C VAL A 374 -16.76 -57.06 -58.09
N LEU A 375 -17.74 -56.50 -58.80
CA LEU A 375 -18.53 -57.19 -59.81
C LEU A 375 -18.35 -56.53 -61.18
N VAL A 376 -18.46 -57.35 -62.22
CA VAL A 376 -18.39 -56.93 -63.58
C VAL A 376 -19.80 -56.84 -64.16
N GLY A 377 -20.25 -55.61 -64.42
CA GLY A 377 -21.53 -55.35 -65.06
C GLY A 377 -21.46 -55.42 -66.60
N GLY A 378 -20.26 -55.36 -67.15
CA GLY A 378 -20.01 -55.50 -68.57
C GLY A 378 -20.64 -54.39 -69.44
N ARG A 379 -21.20 -54.75 -70.51
CA ARG A 379 -21.87 -53.83 -71.49
C ARG A 379 -23.22 -53.37 -71.00
N SER A 380 -23.40 -52.03 -70.82
CA SER A 380 -24.63 -51.46 -70.39
C SER A 380 -25.35 -50.65 -71.48
N GLN A 381 -26.64 -50.75 -71.56
CA GLN A 381 -27.57 -49.96 -72.38
C GLN A 381 -28.75 -49.40 -71.54
N GLU A 382 -28.55 -49.27 -70.27
CA GLU A 382 -29.59 -48.87 -69.30
C GLU A 382 -30.05 -47.43 -69.59
N TYR A 383 -29.14 -46.56 -69.95
CA TYR A 383 -29.44 -45.18 -70.26
C TYR A 383 -29.32 -44.90 -71.78
N SER A 384 -30.21 -44.04 -72.29
CA SER A 384 -30.19 -43.58 -73.67
C SER A 384 -28.91 -42.81 -73.99
N ASP A 385 -28.44 -42.01 -73.07
CA ASP A 385 -27.13 -41.35 -73.17
C ASP A 385 -26.02 -42.35 -72.91
N ARG A 386 -25.15 -42.50 -73.90
CA ARG A 386 -23.99 -43.39 -73.77
C ARG A 386 -23.00 -43.01 -72.65
N MET A 387 -22.92 -41.72 -72.32
CA MET A 387 -22.06 -41.23 -71.26
C MET A 387 -22.44 -41.79 -69.90
N LEU A 388 -23.74 -41.90 -69.64
CA LEU A 388 -24.27 -42.45 -68.37
C LEU A 388 -24.06 -43.99 -68.25
N ASN A 389 -23.86 -44.68 -69.34
CA ASN A 389 -23.51 -46.11 -69.33
C ASN A 389 -22.02 -46.39 -69.03
N ARG A 390 -21.16 -45.38 -69.03
CA ARG A 390 -19.76 -45.48 -68.64
C ARG A 390 -19.56 -45.15 -67.20
N ARG A 391 -20.04 -46.02 -66.34
CA ARG A 391 -20.06 -45.76 -64.89
C ARG A 391 -19.60 -46.96 -64.05
N VAL A 392 -19.27 -46.63 -62.86
CA VAL A 392 -19.19 -47.61 -61.77
C VAL A 392 -20.24 -47.24 -60.72
N VAL A 393 -21.02 -48.22 -60.35
CA VAL A 393 -22.06 -48.07 -59.30
C VAL A 393 -21.53 -48.61 -58.00
N LEU A 394 -21.59 -47.79 -56.97
CA LEU A 394 -21.30 -48.15 -55.58
C LEU A 394 -22.64 -48.43 -54.84
N SER A 395 -22.68 -49.49 -54.12
CA SER A 395 -23.77 -49.81 -53.22
C SER A 395 -23.24 -50.48 -51.95
N ILE A 396 -23.96 -50.43 -50.87
CA ILE A 396 -23.66 -51.20 -49.68
C ILE A 396 -23.98 -52.67 -49.98
N ALA A 397 -23.00 -53.56 -49.71
CA ALA A 397 -23.24 -54.98 -49.73
C ALA A 397 -23.80 -55.47 -48.43
N ASP A 398 -24.86 -56.25 -48.51
CA ASP A 398 -25.48 -56.89 -47.32
C ASP A 398 -24.52 -57.87 -46.68
#